data_58d5c5c846fe77bce17d2c9c75df5133
#
_entry.id   58d5c5c846fe77bce17d2c9c75df5133
#
_cell.length_a   1.000
_cell.length_b   1.000
_cell.length_c   1.000
_cell.angle_alpha   90.00
_cell.angle_beta   90.00
_cell.angle_gamma   90.00
#
_symmetry.space_group_name_H-M   'P 1'
#
loop_
_entity.id
_entity.type
_entity.pdbx_description
1 polymer ?
#
loop_
_entity_poly.entity_id
_entity_poly.type
_entity_poly.pdbx_seq_one_letter_code
_entity_poly.pdbx_strand_id
1 'polypeptide(L)'
;MNEQVKTATEQTRELTDEEVRERVIQLAFGGDRERFDMFVSALREALPADVTVVLRGSAVIGVRWEDGAPFDADGPGTSDIDLTLVGGDMLKLWSDDAFYIPKFHTAPLNDETPNHCPSLVPLRRALCRIAGRAVNLQATSSFLQYARDVLMDQPFFTLIEGTKDDADQPEPANGARS
;
A
#
# COMPACT_ATOMS: atom_id res chain seq x y z
N MET A 1 -45.21 5.65 -20.28
CA MET A 1 -43.95 5.31 -20.99
C MET A 1 -42.97 6.44 -20.78
N ASN A 2 -42.08 6.33 -19.80
CA ASN A 2 -40.82 7.08 -19.66
C ASN A 2 -40.30 7.00 -18.23
N GLU A 3 -40.03 5.77 -17.77
CA GLU A 3 -39.36 5.55 -16.45
C GLU A 3 -38.12 4.67 -16.56
N GLN A 4 -37.54 4.52 -17.73
CA GLN A 4 -36.36 3.65 -17.93
C GLN A 4 -35.10 4.35 -18.49
N VAL A 5 -34.92 5.65 -18.31
CA VAL A 5 -33.72 6.37 -18.79
C VAL A 5 -32.98 7.10 -17.64
N LYS A 6 -33.24 6.75 -16.39
CA LYS A 6 -32.57 7.39 -15.23
C LYS A 6 -31.48 6.57 -14.54
N THR A 7 -31.05 5.45 -15.11
CA THR A 7 -30.09 4.53 -14.44
C THR A 7 -28.75 4.36 -15.14
N ALA A 8 -28.36 5.25 -16.04
CA ALA A 8 -27.10 5.13 -16.79
C ALA A 8 -26.13 6.31 -16.59
N THR A 9 -26.33 7.14 -15.58
CA THR A 9 -25.40 8.25 -15.27
C THR A 9 -25.19 8.38 -13.76
N GLU A 10 -25.12 7.27 -13.02
CA GLU A 10 -24.34 7.24 -11.79
C GLU A 10 -22.89 7.09 -12.23
N GLN A 11 -22.30 8.25 -12.51
CA GLN A 11 -20.91 8.48 -12.73
C GLN A 11 -20.13 7.65 -11.71
N THR A 12 -19.15 6.91 -12.20
CA THR A 12 -18.07 6.32 -11.41
C THR A 12 -17.30 7.47 -10.73
N ARG A 13 -17.88 8.00 -9.66
CA ARG A 13 -17.22 9.01 -8.84
C ARG A 13 -16.01 8.33 -8.21
N GLU A 14 -14.82 8.87 -8.42
CA GLU A 14 -13.64 8.47 -7.65
C GLU A 14 -13.93 8.62 -6.16
N LEU A 15 -13.61 7.60 -5.38
CA LEU A 15 -13.76 7.65 -3.93
C LEU A 15 -12.75 8.62 -3.34
N THR A 16 -13.17 9.32 -2.30
CA THR A 16 -12.24 10.10 -1.49
C THR A 16 -11.35 9.17 -0.65
N ASP A 17 -10.21 9.67 -0.19
CA ASP A 17 -9.30 8.92 0.68
C ASP A 17 -10.00 8.39 1.95
N GLU A 18 -10.94 9.16 2.51
CA GLU A 18 -11.73 8.72 3.66
C GLU A 18 -12.67 7.56 3.31
N GLU A 19 -13.32 7.61 2.16
CA GLU A 19 -14.19 6.52 1.69
C GLU A 19 -13.38 5.24 1.39
N VAL A 20 -12.16 5.38 0.87
CA VAL A 20 -11.24 4.25 0.68
C VAL A 20 -10.79 3.69 2.02
N ARG A 21 -10.44 4.55 2.98
CA ARG A 21 -10.08 4.16 4.35
C ARG A 21 -11.19 3.37 5.01
N GLU A 22 -12.43 3.88 4.98
CA GLU A 22 -13.59 3.17 5.53
C GLU A 22 -13.81 1.81 4.86
N ARG A 23 -13.65 1.74 3.54
CA ARG A 23 -13.71 0.47 2.81
C ARG A 23 -12.64 -0.51 3.30
N VAL A 24 -11.39 -0.07 3.44
CA VAL A 24 -10.29 -0.90 3.94
C VAL A 24 -10.59 -1.41 5.35
N ILE A 25 -11.07 -0.53 6.25
CA ILE A 25 -11.45 -0.92 7.60
C ILE A 25 -12.56 -1.97 7.56
N GLN A 26 -13.59 -1.75 6.73
CA GLN A 26 -14.72 -2.66 6.63
C GLN A 26 -14.30 -4.03 6.06
N LEU A 27 -13.52 -4.05 4.98
CA LEU A 27 -13.16 -5.29 4.28
C LEU A 27 -12.03 -6.05 4.99
N ALA A 28 -10.92 -5.37 5.27
CA ALA A 28 -9.72 -6.04 5.77
C ALA A 28 -9.70 -6.23 7.29
N PHE A 29 -10.45 -5.41 8.04
CA PHE A 29 -10.48 -5.43 9.50
C PHE A 29 -11.88 -5.73 10.08
N GLY A 30 -12.88 -6.05 9.23
CA GLY A 30 -14.22 -6.38 9.68
C GLY A 30 -14.97 -5.22 10.34
N GLY A 31 -14.65 -3.97 9.99
CA GLY A 31 -15.20 -2.77 10.59
C GLY A 31 -14.55 -2.34 11.91
N ASP A 32 -13.55 -3.08 12.37
CA ASP A 32 -12.82 -2.81 13.62
C ASP A 32 -11.76 -1.72 13.41
N ARG A 33 -12.13 -0.48 13.72
CA ARG A 33 -11.26 0.69 13.59
C ARG A 33 -10.06 0.65 14.55
N GLU A 34 -10.24 0.12 15.76
CA GLU A 34 -9.15 0.02 16.72
C GLU A 34 -8.06 -0.95 16.21
N ARG A 35 -8.44 -2.07 15.62
CA ARG A 35 -7.50 -2.98 14.97
C ARG A 35 -6.77 -2.34 13.80
N PHE A 36 -7.47 -1.56 12.99
CA PHE A 36 -6.85 -0.79 11.91
C PHE A 36 -5.83 0.21 12.45
N ASP A 37 -6.17 0.96 13.51
CA ASP A 37 -5.27 1.92 14.14
C ASP A 37 -4.04 1.23 14.76
N MET A 38 -4.21 0.06 15.39
CA MET A 38 -3.10 -0.77 15.86
C MET A 38 -2.19 -1.23 14.73
N PHE A 39 -2.77 -1.59 13.59
CA PHE A 39 -2.01 -1.99 12.39
C PHE A 39 -1.15 -0.85 11.85
N VAL A 40 -1.73 0.34 11.73
CA VAL A 40 -1.00 1.56 11.29
C VAL A 40 0.08 1.95 12.31
N SER A 41 -0.20 1.86 13.61
CA SER A 41 0.78 2.16 14.67
C SER A 41 1.98 1.21 14.62
N ALA A 42 1.73 -0.09 14.43
CA ALA A 42 2.80 -1.09 14.30
C ALA A 42 3.74 -0.81 13.11
N LEU A 43 3.18 -0.34 11.99
CA LEU A 43 3.97 0.09 10.83
C LEU A 43 4.81 1.33 11.17
N ARG A 44 4.22 2.35 11.80
CA ARG A 44 4.92 3.60 12.16
C ARG A 44 6.04 3.39 13.17
N GLU A 45 5.86 2.47 14.10
CA GLU A 45 6.86 2.15 15.12
C GLU A 45 8.06 1.37 14.56
N ALA A 46 7.82 0.53 13.54
CA ALA A 46 8.84 -0.37 13.02
C ALA A 46 9.58 0.17 11.79
N LEU A 47 9.01 1.13 11.07
CA LEU A 47 9.59 1.66 9.84
C LEU A 47 10.20 3.05 10.06
N PRO A 48 11.26 3.40 9.29
CA PRO A 48 11.80 4.76 9.27
C PRO A 48 10.73 5.80 8.93
N ALA A 49 10.82 6.99 9.49
CA ALA A 49 9.82 8.05 9.35
C ALA A 49 9.68 8.57 7.91
N ASP A 50 10.70 8.44 7.08
CA ASP A 50 10.73 8.83 5.67
C ASP A 50 10.11 7.79 4.72
N VAL A 51 9.71 6.62 5.23
CA VAL A 51 9.10 5.57 4.43
C VAL A 51 7.61 5.84 4.24
N THR A 52 7.17 5.96 2.99
CA THR A 52 5.75 5.98 2.64
C THR A 52 5.25 4.54 2.52
N VAL A 53 4.08 4.26 3.09
CA VAL A 53 3.43 2.93 3.00
C VAL A 53 2.18 3.04 2.14
N VAL A 54 2.16 2.28 1.05
CA VAL A 54 1.06 2.24 0.09
C VAL A 54 0.35 0.90 0.19
N LEU A 55 -0.97 0.94 0.35
CA LEU A 55 -1.86 -0.22 0.27
C LEU A 55 -2.40 -0.33 -1.16
N ARG A 56 -2.44 -1.53 -1.70
CA ARG A 56 -2.96 -1.82 -3.04
C ARG A 56 -3.82 -3.08 -3.06
N GLY A 57 -4.36 -3.40 -4.22
CA GLY A 57 -5.08 -4.64 -4.45
C GLY A 57 -6.53 -4.63 -3.96
N SER A 58 -7.07 -5.80 -3.74
CA SER A 58 -8.51 -6.00 -3.49
C SER A 58 -9.04 -5.32 -2.23
N ALA A 59 -8.22 -5.06 -1.23
CA ALA A 59 -8.60 -4.31 -0.05
C ALA A 59 -8.96 -2.84 -0.37
N VAL A 60 -8.34 -2.26 -1.41
CA VAL A 60 -8.59 -0.87 -1.86
C VAL A 60 -9.80 -0.80 -2.77
N ILE A 61 -9.88 -1.68 -3.77
CA ILE A 61 -10.91 -1.62 -4.82
C ILE A 61 -12.17 -2.44 -4.50
N GLY A 62 -12.11 -3.34 -3.52
CA GLY A 62 -13.22 -4.21 -3.12
C GLY A 62 -13.35 -5.49 -3.95
N VAL A 63 -12.58 -5.62 -5.01
CA VAL A 63 -12.56 -6.77 -5.91
C VAL A 63 -11.14 -7.15 -6.30
N ARG A 64 -10.93 -8.39 -6.72
CA ARG A 64 -9.66 -8.83 -7.31
C ARG A 64 -9.50 -8.23 -8.70
N TRP A 65 -8.31 -7.72 -9.01
CA TRP A 65 -8.03 -7.10 -10.30
C TRP A 65 -8.09 -8.09 -11.47
N GLU A 66 -7.70 -9.33 -11.23
CA GLU A 66 -7.53 -10.36 -12.26
C GLU A 66 -8.85 -10.89 -12.82
N ASP A 67 -9.85 -11.08 -11.96
CA ASP A 67 -11.12 -11.75 -12.31
C ASP A 67 -12.37 -11.00 -11.85
N GLY A 68 -12.21 -9.87 -11.15
CA GLY A 68 -13.33 -9.08 -10.62
C GLY A 68 -14.07 -9.74 -9.46
N ALA A 69 -13.57 -10.84 -8.91
CA ALA A 69 -14.21 -11.50 -7.77
C ALA A 69 -14.16 -10.60 -6.53
N PRO A 70 -15.21 -10.57 -5.69
CA PRO A 70 -15.23 -9.76 -4.48
C PRO A 70 -14.07 -10.07 -3.52
N PHE A 71 -13.71 -9.09 -2.68
CA PHE A 71 -12.83 -9.34 -1.56
C PHE A 71 -13.35 -10.50 -0.71
N ASP A 72 -12.47 -11.41 -0.31
CA ASP A 72 -12.82 -12.64 0.42
C ASP A 72 -13.84 -13.57 -0.31
N ALA A 73 -13.87 -13.55 -1.66
CA ALA A 73 -14.76 -14.41 -2.45
C ALA A 73 -14.60 -15.92 -2.14
N ASP A 74 -13.39 -16.35 -1.78
CA ASP A 74 -13.08 -17.75 -1.48
C ASP A 74 -13.27 -18.10 0.00
N GLY A 75 -13.82 -17.18 0.79
CA GLY A 75 -14.10 -17.34 2.21
C GLY A 75 -13.49 -16.23 3.07
N PRO A 76 -13.93 -16.06 4.32
CA PRO A 76 -13.42 -15.05 5.23
C PRO A 76 -11.90 -15.16 5.44
N GLY A 77 -11.18 -14.04 5.29
CA GLY A 77 -9.74 -13.95 5.53
C GLY A 77 -8.87 -14.54 4.41
N THR A 78 -9.44 -14.92 3.27
CA THR A 78 -8.68 -15.49 2.14
C THR A 78 -8.02 -14.44 1.26
N SER A 79 -8.48 -13.19 1.29
CA SER A 79 -7.81 -12.09 0.59
C SER A 79 -6.69 -11.49 1.42
N ASP A 80 -5.55 -11.24 0.79
CA ASP A 80 -4.36 -10.68 1.42
C ASP A 80 -4.43 -9.15 1.53
N ILE A 81 -3.60 -8.60 2.41
CA ILE A 81 -3.27 -7.18 2.44
C ILE A 81 -1.91 -6.99 1.78
N ASP A 82 -1.88 -6.24 0.68
CA ASP A 82 -0.66 -5.97 -0.07
C ASP A 82 -0.12 -4.56 0.23
N LEU A 83 1.05 -4.49 0.84
CA LEU A 83 1.73 -3.25 1.18
C LEU A 83 2.99 -3.06 0.35
N THR A 84 3.20 -1.85 -0.14
CA THR A 84 4.45 -1.42 -0.76
C THR A 84 5.10 -0.33 0.09
N LEU A 85 6.34 -0.58 0.50
CA LEU A 85 7.18 0.35 1.25
C LEU A 85 7.99 1.18 0.25
N VAL A 86 7.77 2.49 0.24
CA VAL A 86 8.42 3.41 -0.69
C VAL A 86 9.54 4.15 0.04
N GLY A 87 10.76 3.90 -0.38
CA GLY A 87 11.96 4.52 0.19
C GLY A 87 13.22 3.80 -0.27
N GLY A 88 14.23 4.54 -0.73
CA GLY A 88 15.45 3.96 -1.31
C GLY A 88 16.19 3.00 -0.38
N ASP A 89 16.19 3.30 0.92
CA ASP A 89 16.88 2.47 1.92
C ASP A 89 16.14 1.18 2.25
N MET A 90 14.84 1.11 2.00
CA MET A 90 14.07 -0.13 2.19
C MET A 90 14.54 -1.25 1.27
N LEU A 91 14.96 -0.92 0.04
CA LEU A 91 15.49 -1.91 -0.90
C LEU A 91 16.72 -2.65 -0.37
N LYS A 92 17.53 -2.00 0.46
CA LYS A 92 18.75 -2.58 1.03
C LYS A 92 18.48 -3.73 2.01
N LEU A 93 17.24 -3.86 2.48
CA LEU A 93 16.82 -4.92 3.41
C LEU A 93 16.48 -6.22 2.67
N TRP A 94 16.19 -6.15 1.36
CA TRP A 94 15.87 -7.31 0.54
C TRP A 94 17.13 -8.01 0.03
N SER A 95 17.04 -9.35 -0.07
CA SER A 95 18.09 -10.17 -0.70
C SER A 95 18.21 -9.82 -2.19
N ASP A 96 19.43 -9.88 -2.73
CA ASP A 96 19.72 -9.47 -4.11
C ASP A 96 18.95 -10.29 -5.18
N ASP A 97 18.57 -11.51 -4.85
CA ASP A 97 17.78 -12.41 -5.70
C ASP A 97 16.26 -12.20 -5.59
N ALA A 98 15.82 -11.34 -4.67
CA ALA A 98 14.41 -11.08 -4.38
C ALA A 98 13.91 -9.77 -5.05
N PHE A 99 14.22 -9.58 -6.32
CA PHE A 99 13.77 -8.43 -7.09
C PHE A 99 13.06 -8.84 -8.37
N TYR A 100 11.87 -8.26 -8.60
CA TYR A 100 11.22 -8.34 -9.91
C TYR A 100 11.87 -7.39 -10.91
N ILE A 101 12.24 -6.18 -10.46
CA ILE A 101 12.99 -5.21 -11.24
C ILE A 101 14.22 -4.84 -10.42
N PRO A 102 15.42 -5.25 -10.83
CA PRO A 102 16.66 -5.01 -10.07
C PRO A 102 16.84 -3.56 -9.66
N LYS A 103 17.16 -3.34 -8.39
CA LYS A 103 17.37 -2.01 -7.76
C LYS A 103 16.16 -1.08 -7.80
N PHE A 104 15.00 -1.56 -8.20
CA PHE A 104 13.80 -0.75 -8.29
C PHE A 104 12.62 -1.32 -7.52
N HIS A 105 12.23 -2.57 -7.76
CA HIS A 105 11.03 -3.16 -7.15
C HIS A 105 11.27 -4.62 -6.74
N THR A 106 10.93 -4.94 -5.51
CA THR A 106 11.20 -6.26 -4.92
C THR A 106 10.09 -7.26 -5.20
N ALA A 107 10.43 -8.54 -5.14
CA ALA A 107 9.47 -9.60 -4.91
C ALA A 107 8.86 -9.51 -3.50
N PRO A 108 7.65 -10.06 -3.26
CA PRO A 108 7.00 -9.94 -1.97
C PRO A 108 7.73 -10.75 -0.87
N LEU A 109 7.70 -10.22 0.34
CA LEU A 109 7.90 -10.95 1.57
C LEU A 109 6.55 -11.48 2.03
N ASN A 110 6.39 -12.80 2.02
CA ASN A 110 5.18 -13.52 2.45
C ASN A 110 5.56 -14.78 3.27
N ASP A 111 4.62 -15.69 3.52
CA ASP A 111 4.88 -16.91 4.28
C ASP A 111 5.80 -17.89 3.54
N GLU A 112 5.77 -17.90 2.21
CA GLU A 112 6.57 -18.78 1.37
C GLU A 112 8.00 -18.25 1.14
N THR A 113 8.19 -16.95 1.32
CA THR A 113 9.43 -16.23 0.98
C THR A 113 10.06 -15.46 2.15
N PRO A 114 10.20 -16.05 3.35
CA PRO A 114 10.75 -15.34 4.51
C PRO A 114 12.19 -14.87 4.31
N ASN A 115 12.92 -15.50 3.39
CA ASN A 115 14.31 -15.17 3.08
C ASN A 115 14.46 -13.93 2.18
N HIS A 116 13.37 -13.45 1.56
CA HIS A 116 13.43 -12.23 0.74
C HIS A 116 13.81 -11.00 1.56
N CYS A 117 13.32 -10.89 2.81
CA CYS A 117 13.66 -9.80 3.71
C CYS A 117 13.58 -10.28 5.18
N PRO A 118 14.58 -11.02 5.70
CA PRO A 118 14.52 -11.60 7.03
C PRO A 118 14.30 -10.58 8.16
N SER A 119 14.82 -9.36 8.01
CA SER A 119 14.69 -8.29 9.00
C SER A 119 13.25 -7.80 9.21
N LEU A 120 12.37 -7.90 8.20
CA LEU A 120 10.97 -7.50 8.28
C LEU A 120 10.00 -8.65 8.61
N VAL A 121 10.48 -9.89 8.74
CA VAL A 121 9.64 -11.05 9.13
C VAL A 121 8.92 -10.81 10.46
N PRO A 122 9.56 -10.29 11.53
CA PRO A 122 8.88 -10.02 12.80
C PRO A 122 7.73 -9.00 12.64
N LEU A 123 7.96 -7.90 11.91
CA LEU A 123 6.94 -6.91 11.61
C LEU A 123 5.78 -7.54 10.83
N ARG A 124 6.07 -8.24 9.73
CA ARG A 124 5.05 -8.89 8.92
C ARG A 124 4.17 -9.83 9.76
N ARG A 125 4.78 -10.66 10.62
CA ARG A 125 4.03 -11.55 11.52
C ARG A 125 3.15 -10.80 12.51
N ALA A 126 3.60 -9.68 13.03
CA ALA A 126 2.78 -8.83 13.89
C ALA A 126 1.58 -8.26 13.14
N LEU A 127 1.78 -7.77 11.91
CA LEU A 127 0.73 -7.26 11.05
C LEU A 127 -0.31 -8.33 10.71
N CYS A 128 0.12 -9.56 10.37
CA CYS A 128 -0.78 -10.68 10.12
C CYS A 128 -1.65 -11.01 11.35
N ARG A 129 -1.07 -10.98 12.55
CA ARG A 129 -1.85 -11.23 13.79
C ARG A 129 -2.88 -10.12 14.05
N ILE A 130 -2.50 -8.85 13.84
CA ILE A 130 -3.41 -7.72 14.02
C ILE A 130 -4.54 -7.78 12.99
N ALA A 131 -4.23 -7.99 11.72
CA ALA A 131 -5.22 -8.03 10.65
C ALA A 131 -6.07 -9.31 10.65
N GLY A 132 -5.54 -10.43 11.19
CA GLY A 132 -6.20 -11.73 11.15
C GLY A 132 -6.19 -12.37 9.75
N ARG A 133 -5.25 -11.96 8.88
CA ARG A 133 -5.08 -12.44 7.50
C ARG A 133 -3.63 -12.24 7.03
N ALA A 134 -3.31 -12.81 5.87
CA ALA A 134 -2.00 -12.66 5.26
C ALA A 134 -1.72 -11.19 4.89
N VAL A 135 -0.48 -10.77 5.15
CA VAL A 135 0.05 -9.46 4.76
C VAL A 135 1.31 -9.69 3.94
N ASN A 136 1.36 -9.13 2.74
CA ASN A 136 2.52 -9.17 1.86
C ASN A 136 3.22 -7.82 1.89
N LEU A 137 4.55 -7.82 2.00
CA LEU A 137 5.37 -6.60 1.97
C LEU A 137 6.26 -6.62 0.74
N GLN A 138 6.28 -5.52 0.01
CA GLN A 138 7.23 -5.24 -1.07
C GLN A 138 7.89 -3.89 -0.83
N ALA A 139 9.01 -3.63 -1.49
CA ALA A 139 9.66 -2.33 -1.45
C ALA A 139 9.90 -1.80 -2.87
N THR A 140 9.89 -0.47 -3.00
CA THR A 140 10.22 0.22 -4.24
C THR A 140 11.01 1.49 -3.94
N SER A 141 11.87 1.89 -4.86
CA SER A 141 12.71 3.08 -4.70
C SER A 141 12.00 4.39 -5.00
N SER A 142 10.99 4.35 -5.87
CA SER A 142 10.29 5.54 -6.35
C SER A 142 8.80 5.28 -6.53
N PHE A 143 7.99 6.09 -5.85
CA PHE A 143 6.53 6.00 -5.97
C PHE A 143 6.04 6.35 -7.38
N LEU A 144 6.56 7.40 -7.98
CA LEU A 144 6.13 7.84 -9.32
C LEU A 144 6.38 6.77 -10.38
N GLN A 145 7.57 6.17 -10.35
CA GLN A 145 7.92 5.11 -11.28
C GLN A 145 7.13 3.82 -10.99
N TYR A 146 6.92 3.51 -9.71
CA TYR A 146 6.09 2.38 -9.28
C TYR A 146 4.64 2.52 -9.77
N ALA A 147 4.03 3.69 -9.60
CA ALA A 147 2.67 3.96 -10.07
C ALA A 147 2.54 3.78 -11.58
N ARG A 148 3.51 4.27 -12.36
CA ARG A 148 3.51 4.17 -13.81
C ARG A 148 3.81 2.76 -14.32
N ASP A 149 4.83 2.09 -13.79
CA ASP A 149 5.43 0.90 -14.40
C ASP A 149 4.94 -0.41 -13.75
N VAL A 150 4.43 -0.36 -12.53
CA VAL A 150 3.97 -1.54 -11.77
C VAL A 150 2.47 -1.52 -11.54
N LEU A 151 1.92 -0.42 -11.03
CA LEU A 151 0.49 -0.34 -10.76
C LEU A 151 -0.35 -0.23 -12.05
N MET A 152 0.18 0.37 -13.12
CA MET A 152 -0.51 0.46 -14.42
C MET A 152 -1.99 0.89 -14.27
N ASP A 153 -2.20 2.03 -13.64
CA ASP A 153 -3.52 2.61 -13.34
C ASP A 153 -4.37 1.85 -12.29
N GLN A 154 -3.84 0.84 -11.62
CA GLN A 154 -4.55 0.23 -10.50
C GLN A 154 -4.68 1.22 -9.34
N PRO A 155 -5.86 1.32 -8.73
CA PRO A 155 -6.07 2.16 -7.55
C PRO A 155 -5.20 1.71 -6.37
N PHE A 156 -4.72 2.68 -5.63
CA PHE A 156 -3.95 2.49 -4.41
C PHE A 156 -4.40 3.46 -3.33
N PHE A 157 -4.00 3.21 -2.10
CA PHE A 157 -4.26 4.07 -0.95
C PHE A 157 -2.97 4.32 -0.18
N THR A 158 -2.59 5.57 0.01
CA THR A 158 -1.46 5.94 0.87
C THR A 158 -1.87 5.80 2.33
N LEU A 159 -1.40 4.74 2.96
CA LEU A 159 -1.73 4.42 4.36
C LEU A 159 -0.93 5.28 5.34
N ILE A 160 0.36 5.49 5.02
CA ILE A 160 1.28 6.34 5.78
C ILE A 160 2.09 7.18 4.79
N GLU A 161 2.08 8.48 4.96
CA GLU A 161 2.97 9.39 4.25
C GLU A 161 4.30 9.50 5.00
N GLY A 162 5.41 9.23 4.32
CA GLY A 162 6.75 9.43 4.86
C GLY A 162 7.08 10.92 4.96
N THR A 163 7.81 11.30 6.01
CA THR A 163 8.32 12.66 6.14
C THR A 163 9.41 12.90 5.09
N LYS A 164 9.22 13.93 4.23
CA LYS A 164 10.31 14.37 3.36
C LYS A 164 11.29 15.16 4.22
N ASP A 165 12.56 14.77 4.22
CA ASP A 165 13.59 15.66 4.72
C ASP A 165 13.58 16.92 3.86
N ASP A 166 13.43 18.09 4.49
CA ASP A 166 13.48 19.42 3.85
C ASP A 166 14.89 19.75 3.27
N ALA A 167 15.76 18.78 3.12
CA ALA A 167 17.12 18.93 2.64
C ALA A 167 17.23 19.20 1.12
N ASP A 168 16.14 19.15 0.36
CA ASP A 168 16.15 19.39 -1.10
C ASP A 168 15.38 20.68 -1.50
N GLN A 169 15.36 21.68 -0.63
CA GLN A 169 14.98 23.02 -1.05
C GLN A 169 16.24 23.71 -1.61
N PRO A 170 16.24 24.13 -2.89
CA PRO A 170 17.34 24.95 -3.41
C PRO A 170 17.39 26.24 -2.59
N GLU A 171 18.57 26.55 -2.01
CA GLU A 171 18.81 27.82 -1.34
C GLU A 171 18.31 28.99 -2.22
N PRO A 172 17.57 29.96 -1.65
CA PRO A 172 17.18 31.13 -2.40
C PRO A 172 18.44 31.84 -2.84
N ALA A 173 18.59 31.97 -4.16
CA ALA A 173 19.69 32.72 -4.75
C ALA A 173 19.76 34.11 -4.12
N ASN A 174 20.73 34.30 -3.26
CA ASN A 174 20.97 35.56 -2.56
C ASN A 174 21.43 36.61 -3.61
N GLY A 175 20.49 37.47 -3.96
CA GLY A 175 20.67 38.48 -4.97
C GLY A 175 21.86 39.37 -4.66
N ALA A 176 22.73 39.52 -5.66
CA ALA A 176 23.78 40.49 -5.73
C ALA A 176 23.26 41.88 -5.34
N ARG A 177 23.91 42.47 -4.35
CA ARG A 177 23.88 43.92 -4.13
C ARG A 177 25.05 44.55 -4.89
N SER A 178 24.72 45.38 -5.81
CA SER A 178 25.62 46.37 -6.40
C SER A 178 25.90 47.50 -5.43
#